data_515812262ebf1aad21d73a21fc2bca0e
#
_entry.id   515812262ebf1aad21d73a21fc2bca0e
#
_cell.length_a   1.000
_cell.length_b   1.000
_cell.length_c   1.000
_cell.angle_alpha   90.00
_cell.angle_beta   90.00
_cell.angle_gamma   90.00
#
_symmetry.space_group_name_H-M   'P 1'
#
loop_
_entity.id
_entity.type
_entity.pdbx_description
1 polymer ?
#
loop_
_entity_poly.entity_id
_entity_poly.type
_entity_poly.pdbx_seq_one_letter_code
_entity_poly.pdbx_strand_id
1 'polypeptide(L)'
;MSTLLEVSGVSVSFDGFKAINTLSFEIGPAEPRAIIGPNGAGRTTFMDIVTGKTRPDEGDVLWGEMSRSLLKMNESQIAQAGIGRKFQRAAVFEDQSVFANLLMALKKDRAPWKVLLYRETAEDRARVGELAEEIGLADQIGREAGELSHGQKQWLEIGMLLAQEPRLLLVDEPAAGMTLAEHEHTTDLLKLAARTRAVIVVEHDMEFVRRLDCRVTVLHEGSALAEGSLDFVTKNQQVIDVYLGR
;
A
#
# COMPACT_ATOMS: atom_id res chain seq x y z
N MET A 1 -1.93 22.68 0.43
CA MET A 1 -1.57 21.48 -0.36
C MET A 1 -2.85 20.75 -0.70
N SER A 2 -3.01 20.20 -1.91
CA SER A 2 -4.22 19.45 -2.25
C SER A 2 -4.17 18.09 -1.52
N THR A 3 -5.24 17.74 -0.80
CA THR A 3 -5.39 16.43 -0.16
C THR A 3 -5.82 15.40 -1.21
N LEU A 4 -5.20 14.22 -1.21
CA LEU A 4 -5.55 13.11 -2.10
C LEU A 4 -6.54 12.15 -1.45
N LEU A 5 -6.32 11.80 -0.19
CA LEU A 5 -7.22 10.99 0.65
C LEU A 5 -7.45 11.73 1.95
N GLU A 6 -8.70 11.88 2.34
CA GLU A 6 -9.13 12.43 3.62
C GLU A 6 -10.06 11.45 4.31
N VAL A 7 -9.74 11.11 5.55
CA VAL A 7 -10.55 10.29 6.45
C VAL A 7 -10.98 11.19 7.59
N SER A 8 -12.26 11.37 7.80
CA SER A 8 -12.82 12.35 8.74
C SER A 8 -13.73 11.67 9.76
N GLY A 9 -13.26 11.59 11.00
CA GLY A 9 -14.02 11.11 12.15
C GLY A 9 -14.58 9.70 12.02
N VAL A 10 -13.85 8.82 11.32
CA VAL A 10 -14.30 7.46 11.03
C VAL A 10 -14.28 6.59 12.27
N SER A 11 -15.36 5.85 12.50
CA SER A 11 -15.49 4.83 13.55
C SER A 11 -15.99 3.51 12.97
N VAL A 12 -15.43 2.39 13.47
CA VAL A 12 -15.84 1.02 13.10
C VAL A 12 -15.85 0.16 14.34
N SER A 13 -16.93 -0.59 14.54
CA SER A 13 -17.06 -1.57 15.61
C SER A 13 -17.34 -2.96 15.07
N PHE A 14 -16.70 -3.98 15.64
CA PHE A 14 -16.98 -5.39 15.40
C PHE A 14 -17.38 -6.04 16.71
N ASP A 15 -18.59 -6.60 16.78
CA ASP A 15 -19.12 -7.28 17.97
C ASP A 15 -18.95 -6.49 19.28
N GLY A 16 -19.14 -5.15 19.22
CA GLY A 16 -19.00 -4.25 20.35
C GLY A 16 -17.56 -3.78 20.64
N PHE A 17 -16.56 -4.29 19.94
CA PHE A 17 -15.20 -3.80 20.02
C PHE A 17 -14.95 -2.71 18.96
N LYS A 18 -14.55 -1.50 19.40
CA LYS A 18 -14.16 -0.42 18.50
C LYS A 18 -12.78 -0.67 17.91
N ALA A 19 -12.73 -1.08 16.65
CA ALA A 19 -11.50 -1.29 15.92
C ALA A 19 -10.90 0.01 15.36
N ILE A 20 -11.77 0.97 15.01
CA ILE A 20 -11.43 2.36 14.68
C ILE A 20 -12.33 3.28 15.49
N ASN A 21 -11.77 4.33 16.07
CA ASN A 21 -12.45 5.24 16.98
C ASN A 21 -12.17 6.69 16.63
N THR A 22 -13.10 7.33 15.95
CA THR A 22 -13.07 8.75 15.54
C THR A 22 -11.75 9.13 14.82
N LEU A 23 -11.25 8.20 13.97
CA LEU A 23 -9.99 8.41 13.26
C LEU A 23 -10.13 9.49 12.21
N SER A 24 -9.22 10.47 12.27
CA SER A 24 -9.01 11.45 11.18
C SER A 24 -7.58 11.31 10.67
N PHE A 25 -7.44 11.30 9.34
CA PHE A 25 -6.17 11.11 8.65
C PHE A 25 -6.23 11.76 7.27
N GLU A 26 -5.13 12.36 6.85
CA GLU A 26 -5.02 12.93 5.51
C GLU A 26 -3.67 12.61 4.88
N ILE A 27 -3.64 12.47 3.56
CA ILE A 27 -2.40 12.34 2.78
C ILE A 27 -2.51 13.10 1.46
N GLY A 28 -1.43 13.79 1.11
CA GLY A 28 -1.28 14.50 -0.16
C GLY A 28 -0.87 13.59 -1.33
N PRO A 29 -0.89 14.10 -2.56
CA PRO A 29 -0.29 13.42 -3.69
C PRO A 29 1.24 13.35 -3.54
N ALA A 30 1.87 12.29 -4.06
CA ALA A 30 3.32 12.09 -4.00
C ALA A 30 3.90 12.24 -2.57
N GLU A 31 3.21 11.67 -1.59
CA GLU A 31 3.60 11.70 -0.19
C GLU A 31 3.82 10.27 0.32
N PRO A 32 5.02 9.92 0.86
CA PRO A 32 5.22 8.72 1.64
C PRO A 32 4.74 8.92 3.07
N ARG A 33 4.01 7.96 3.61
CA ARG A 33 3.52 7.94 4.98
C ARG A 33 3.68 6.56 5.59
N ALA A 34 4.27 6.46 6.77
CA ALA A 34 4.26 5.24 7.54
C ALA A 34 3.13 5.29 8.60
N ILE A 35 2.44 4.17 8.76
CA ILE A 35 1.48 3.95 9.84
C ILE A 35 2.03 2.87 10.74
N ILE A 36 2.29 3.21 12.00
CA ILE A 36 2.80 2.30 13.00
C ILE A 36 1.81 2.17 14.16
N GLY A 37 2.01 1.19 15.02
CA GLY A 37 1.19 0.97 16.21
C GLY A 37 1.28 -0.48 16.69
N PRO A 38 0.85 -0.78 17.93
CA PRO A 38 0.82 -2.14 18.44
C PRO A 38 -0.20 -3.01 17.70
N ASN A 39 -0.15 -4.32 17.94
CA ASN A 39 -1.16 -5.24 17.40
C ASN A 39 -2.55 -4.83 17.93
N GLY A 40 -3.54 -4.84 17.03
CA GLY A 40 -4.89 -4.40 17.35
C GLY A 40 -5.10 -2.88 17.31
N ALA A 41 -4.09 -2.07 16.95
CA ALA A 41 -4.22 -0.61 16.86
C ALA A 41 -5.18 -0.11 15.76
N GLY A 42 -5.70 -1.00 14.89
CA GLY A 42 -6.62 -0.63 13.82
C GLY A 42 -5.97 -0.46 12.44
N ARG A 43 -4.67 -0.75 12.29
CA ARG A 43 -3.91 -0.55 11.03
C ARG A 43 -4.53 -1.27 9.84
N THR A 44 -4.82 -2.57 9.98
CA THR A 44 -5.45 -3.38 8.92
C THR A 44 -6.88 -2.90 8.63
N THR A 45 -7.65 -2.57 9.68
CA THR A 45 -9.01 -2.04 9.54
C THR A 45 -9.01 -0.70 8.80
N PHE A 46 -8.05 0.19 9.07
CA PHE A 46 -7.88 1.42 8.30
C PHE A 46 -7.68 1.13 6.81
N MET A 47 -6.78 0.21 6.46
CA MET A 47 -6.56 -0.17 5.06
C MET A 47 -7.80 -0.82 4.43
N ASP A 48 -8.54 -1.63 5.18
CA ASP A 48 -9.79 -2.26 4.75
C ASP A 48 -10.89 -1.22 4.49
N ILE A 49 -10.94 -0.14 5.26
CA ILE A 49 -11.85 1.00 5.02
C ILE A 49 -11.49 1.72 3.73
N VAL A 50 -10.21 2.08 3.55
CA VAL A 50 -9.74 2.82 2.37
C VAL A 50 -9.95 2.02 1.08
N THR A 51 -9.90 0.69 1.15
CA THR A 51 -10.14 -0.20 0.00
C THR A 51 -11.59 -0.63 -0.18
N GLY A 52 -12.50 -0.21 0.73
CA GLY A 52 -13.94 -0.52 0.65
C GLY A 52 -14.34 -1.90 1.14
N LYS A 53 -13.39 -2.68 1.65
CA LYS A 53 -13.63 -4.01 2.23
C LYS A 53 -14.40 -3.93 3.56
N THR A 54 -14.16 -2.87 4.34
CA THR A 54 -14.90 -2.56 5.57
C THR A 54 -15.58 -1.21 5.41
N ARG A 55 -16.87 -1.13 5.75
CA ARG A 55 -17.62 0.13 5.80
C ARG A 55 -17.64 0.65 7.22
N PRO A 56 -17.30 1.93 7.44
CA PRO A 56 -17.39 2.52 8.77
C PRO A 56 -18.85 2.73 9.20
N ASP A 57 -19.07 2.75 10.52
CA ASP A 57 -20.34 3.06 11.14
C ASP A 57 -20.62 4.56 11.13
N GLU A 58 -19.53 5.38 11.25
CA GLU A 58 -19.57 6.84 11.31
C GLU A 58 -18.40 7.45 10.54
N GLY A 59 -18.54 8.73 10.17
CA GLY A 59 -17.51 9.49 9.45
C GLY A 59 -17.57 9.35 7.94
N ASP A 60 -16.60 9.91 7.25
CA ASP A 60 -16.49 9.83 5.78
C ASP A 60 -15.05 9.59 5.32
N VAL A 61 -14.90 9.09 4.09
CA VAL A 61 -13.62 8.86 3.43
C VAL A 61 -13.70 9.48 2.04
N LEU A 62 -12.99 10.59 1.86
CA LEU A 62 -13.01 11.40 0.64
C LEU A 62 -11.76 11.15 -0.20
N TRP A 63 -11.93 11.08 -1.51
CA TRP A 63 -10.90 10.73 -2.48
C TRP A 63 -10.80 11.72 -3.63
N GLY A 64 -9.56 12.12 -3.90
CA GLY A 64 -9.19 12.94 -5.05
C GLY A 64 -9.66 14.39 -4.95
N GLU A 65 -9.33 15.19 -5.93
CA GLU A 65 -9.59 16.64 -5.97
C GLU A 65 -11.08 17.02 -5.88
N MET A 66 -11.96 16.12 -6.32
CA MET A 66 -13.41 16.33 -6.26
C MET A 66 -14.04 15.79 -4.97
N SER A 67 -13.24 15.41 -3.98
CA SER A 67 -13.70 14.90 -2.66
C SER A 67 -14.82 13.85 -2.79
N ARG A 68 -14.63 12.86 -3.66
CA ARG A 68 -15.61 11.79 -3.86
C ARG A 68 -15.61 10.85 -2.67
N SER A 69 -16.77 10.57 -2.07
CA SER A 69 -16.86 9.60 -0.98
C SER A 69 -16.59 8.17 -1.48
N LEU A 70 -15.56 7.53 -0.92
CA LEU A 70 -15.25 6.11 -1.16
C LEU A 70 -16.34 5.20 -0.62
N LEU A 71 -17.10 5.64 0.38
CA LEU A 71 -18.18 4.85 0.99
C LEU A 71 -19.34 4.57 0.03
N LYS A 72 -19.40 5.32 -1.09
CA LYS A 72 -20.39 5.14 -2.16
C LYS A 72 -19.88 4.23 -3.29
N MET A 73 -18.66 3.74 -3.19
CA MET A 73 -18.00 2.90 -4.19
C MET A 73 -17.87 1.46 -3.68
N ASN A 74 -17.81 0.51 -4.60
CA ASN A 74 -17.37 -0.85 -4.28
C ASN A 74 -15.86 -1.00 -4.47
N GLU A 75 -15.27 -2.11 -4.00
CA GLU A 75 -13.83 -2.37 -4.06
C GLU A 75 -13.25 -2.23 -5.49
N SER A 76 -13.96 -2.73 -6.50
CA SER A 76 -13.52 -2.62 -7.90
C SER A 76 -13.50 -1.16 -8.39
N GLN A 77 -14.50 -0.37 -8.03
CA GLN A 77 -14.56 1.06 -8.37
C GLN A 77 -13.44 1.85 -7.66
N ILE A 78 -13.13 1.49 -6.40
CA ILE A 78 -12.04 2.10 -5.62
C ILE A 78 -10.69 1.77 -6.27
N ALA A 79 -10.47 0.52 -6.65
CA ALA A 79 -9.26 0.12 -7.37
C ALA A 79 -9.14 0.86 -8.72
N GLN A 80 -10.23 0.98 -9.48
CA GLN A 80 -10.26 1.74 -10.75
C GLN A 80 -10.05 3.26 -10.54
N ALA A 81 -10.43 3.79 -9.38
CA ALA A 81 -10.16 5.18 -9.01
C ALA A 81 -8.67 5.45 -8.71
N GLY A 82 -7.85 4.40 -8.67
CA GLY A 82 -6.40 4.48 -8.50
C GLY A 82 -5.90 4.23 -7.09
N ILE A 83 -6.61 3.44 -6.28
CA ILE A 83 -6.14 2.94 -4.99
C ILE A 83 -5.71 1.49 -5.16
N GLY A 84 -4.39 1.25 -5.06
CA GLY A 84 -3.80 -0.08 -5.09
C GLY A 84 -3.42 -0.56 -3.70
N ARG A 85 -3.70 -1.82 -3.36
CA ARG A 85 -3.29 -2.43 -2.09
C ARG A 85 -2.53 -3.73 -2.33
N LYS A 86 -1.36 -3.85 -1.69
CA LYS A 86 -0.66 -5.11 -1.52
C LYS A 86 -1.24 -5.83 -0.31
N PHE A 87 -1.71 -7.05 -0.52
CA PHE A 87 -2.21 -7.91 0.55
C PHE A 87 -1.06 -8.72 1.17
N GLN A 88 -1.24 -9.23 2.38
CA GLN A 88 -0.23 -10.03 3.09
C GLN A 88 0.11 -11.36 2.41
N ARG A 89 -0.83 -11.94 1.64
CA ARG A 89 -0.57 -13.16 0.86
C ARG A 89 -0.12 -12.79 -0.55
N ALA A 90 0.98 -13.41 -0.98
CA ALA A 90 1.50 -13.22 -2.31
C ALA A 90 0.44 -13.53 -3.38
N ALA A 91 0.20 -12.55 -4.25
CA ALA A 91 -0.77 -12.64 -5.35
C ALA A 91 -0.09 -12.87 -6.71
N VAL A 92 1.09 -13.52 -6.71
CA VAL A 92 1.82 -13.87 -7.93
C VAL A 92 1.33 -15.20 -8.50
N PHE A 93 1.30 -15.31 -9.81
CA PHE A 93 1.06 -16.56 -10.52
C PHE A 93 2.37 -17.33 -10.58
N GLU A 94 2.58 -18.28 -9.67
CA GLU A 94 3.87 -18.96 -9.47
C GLU A 94 4.34 -19.74 -10.70
N ASP A 95 3.40 -20.35 -11.46
CA ASP A 95 3.67 -21.10 -12.68
C ASP A 95 3.87 -20.20 -13.93
N GLN A 96 3.90 -18.88 -13.73
CA GLN A 96 4.11 -17.91 -14.80
C GLN A 96 5.42 -17.14 -14.59
N SER A 97 6.03 -16.69 -15.70
CA SER A 97 7.23 -15.88 -15.61
C SER A 97 6.98 -14.52 -14.97
N VAL A 98 8.03 -13.85 -14.50
CA VAL A 98 8.00 -12.45 -14.07
C VAL A 98 7.36 -11.57 -15.14
N PHE A 99 7.79 -11.75 -16.41
CA PHE A 99 7.21 -11.05 -17.55
C PHE A 99 5.69 -11.22 -17.64
N ALA A 100 5.21 -12.46 -17.58
CA ALA A 100 3.79 -12.76 -17.70
C ALA A 100 2.96 -12.17 -16.55
N ASN A 101 3.48 -12.24 -15.32
CA ASN A 101 2.86 -11.61 -14.14
C ASN A 101 2.69 -10.09 -14.33
N LEU A 102 3.74 -9.39 -14.73
CA LEU A 102 3.70 -7.96 -14.97
C LEU A 102 2.79 -7.60 -16.14
N LEU A 103 2.84 -8.38 -17.25
CA LEU A 103 2.00 -8.16 -18.42
C LEU A 103 0.50 -8.29 -18.09
N MET A 104 0.12 -9.30 -17.32
CA MET A 104 -1.27 -9.50 -16.88
C MET A 104 -1.75 -8.39 -15.94
N ALA A 105 -0.83 -7.75 -15.21
CA ALA A 105 -1.14 -6.67 -14.30
C ALA A 105 -1.28 -5.30 -14.98
N LEU A 106 -0.80 -5.13 -16.23
CA LEU A 106 -0.90 -3.85 -16.93
C LEU A 106 -2.33 -3.30 -16.95
N LYS A 107 -2.43 -1.99 -16.73
CA LYS A 107 -3.71 -1.28 -16.79
C LYS A 107 -4.25 -1.26 -18.21
N LYS A 108 -5.26 -2.07 -18.48
CA LYS A 108 -5.91 -2.20 -19.77
C LYS A 108 -7.42 -2.29 -19.64
N ASP A 109 -8.10 -2.01 -20.74
CA ASP A 109 -9.54 -2.24 -20.83
C ASP A 109 -9.82 -3.76 -20.79
N ARG A 110 -10.46 -4.19 -19.70
CA ARG A 110 -10.77 -5.59 -19.40
C ARG A 110 -12.12 -6.04 -19.96
N ALA A 111 -12.65 -5.38 -21.00
CA ALA A 111 -13.84 -5.86 -21.66
C ALA A 111 -13.61 -7.28 -22.20
N PRO A 112 -14.53 -8.24 -21.99
CA PRO A 112 -14.28 -9.66 -22.27
C PRO A 112 -13.79 -9.95 -23.70
N TRP A 113 -14.35 -9.26 -24.70
CA TRP A 113 -13.92 -9.43 -26.10
C TRP A 113 -12.52 -8.86 -26.37
N LYS A 114 -12.09 -7.80 -25.63
CA LYS A 114 -10.74 -7.24 -25.76
C LYS A 114 -9.70 -8.14 -25.14
N VAL A 115 -10.04 -8.80 -24.03
CA VAL A 115 -9.18 -9.80 -23.40
C VAL A 115 -9.02 -11.02 -24.30
N LEU A 116 -10.11 -11.52 -24.92
CA LEU A 116 -10.08 -12.68 -25.80
C LEU A 116 -9.25 -12.43 -27.09
N LEU A 117 -9.27 -11.20 -27.60
CA LEU A 117 -8.56 -10.80 -28.81
C LEU A 117 -7.22 -10.11 -28.50
N TYR A 118 -6.81 -10.11 -27.25
CA TYR A 118 -5.58 -9.43 -26.83
C TYR A 118 -4.36 -10.04 -27.51
N ARG A 119 -3.54 -9.19 -28.06
CA ARG A 119 -2.19 -9.51 -28.54
C ARG A 119 -1.21 -8.56 -27.89
N GLU A 120 -0.14 -9.12 -27.37
CA GLU A 120 0.98 -8.38 -26.82
C GLU A 120 1.56 -7.41 -27.86
N THR A 121 1.76 -6.17 -27.47
CA THR A 121 2.34 -5.11 -28.31
C THR A 121 3.79 -4.82 -27.94
N ALA A 122 4.52 -4.11 -28.81
CA ALA A 122 5.86 -3.64 -28.49
C ALA A 122 5.87 -2.65 -27.31
N GLU A 123 4.79 -1.85 -27.18
CA GLU A 123 4.61 -0.92 -26.07
C GLU A 123 4.43 -1.68 -24.73
N ASP A 124 3.66 -2.77 -24.73
CA ASP A 124 3.50 -3.63 -23.56
C ASP A 124 4.83 -4.22 -23.10
N ARG A 125 5.64 -4.73 -24.05
CA ARG A 125 6.99 -5.25 -23.74
C ARG A 125 7.90 -4.19 -23.16
N ALA A 126 7.89 -3.00 -23.73
CA ALA A 126 8.68 -1.88 -23.22
C ALA A 126 8.25 -1.53 -21.78
N ARG A 127 6.93 -1.40 -21.54
CA ARG A 127 6.41 -1.08 -20.23
C ARG A 127 6.71 -2.15 -19.19
N VAL A 128 6.60 -3.43 -19.55
CA VAL A 128 6.98 -4.55 -18.66
C VAL A 128 8.48 -4.52 -18.37
N GLY A 129 9.33 -4.21 -19.37
CA GLY A 129 10.76 -4.05 -19.18
C GLY A 129 11.10 -2.95 -18.17
N GLU A 130 10.50 -1.75 -18.34
CA GLU A 130 10.66 -0.63 -17.40
C GLU A 130 10.24 -1.01 -15.96
N LEU A 131 9.10 -1.70 -15.81
CA LEU A 131 8.64 -2.17 -14.50
C LEU A 131 9.59 -3.19 -13.90
N ALA A 132 10.12 -4.13 -14.71
CA ALA A 132 11.07 -5.12 -14.24
C ALA A 132 12.39 -4.48 -13.78
N GLU A 133 12.85 -3.41 -14.45
CA GLU A 133 13.99 -2.60 -14.02
C GLU A 133 13.67 -1.86 -12.71
N GLU A 134 12.50 -1.20 -12.62
CA GLU A 134 12.08 -0.45 -11.44
C GLU A 134 12.03 -1.32 -10.18
N ILE A 135 11.58 -2.58 -10.30
CA ILE A 135 11.51 -3.52 -9.17
C ILE A 135 12.79 -4.39 -8.98
N GLY A 136 13.81 -4.21 -9.81
CA GLY A 136 15.08 -4.94 -9.71
C GLY A 136 15.00 -6.40 -10.15
N LEU A 137 14.09 -6.76 -11.05
CA LEU A 137 13.89 -8.13 -11.58
C LEU A 137 14.14 -8.24 -13.09
N ALA A 138 14.79 -7.26 -13.72
CA ALA A 138 15.05 -7.26 -15.16
C ALA A 138 15.84 -8.50 -15.62
N ASP A 139 16.89 -8.89 -14.87
CA ASP A 139 17.73 -10.06 -15.17
C ASP A 139 16.98 -11.39 -14.98
N GLN A 140 15.83 -11.37 -14.33
CA GLN A 140 14.99 -12.54 -14.02
C GLN A 140 13.65 -12.51 -14.75
N ILE A 141 13.49 -11.63 -15.73
CA ILE A 141 12.20 -11.37 -16.40
C ILE A 141 11.56 -12.62 -17.03
N GLY A 142 12.37 -13.57 -17.50
CA GLY A 142 11.94 -14.85 -18.07
C GLY A 142 11.76 -15.98 -17.05
N ARG A 143 12.14 -15.76 -15.78
CA ARG A 143 12.12 -16.79 -14.75
C ARG A 143 10.71 -16.99 -14.21
N GLU A 144 10.33 -18.21 -13.84
CA GLU A 144 9.06 -18.49 -13.18
C GLU A 144 9.00 -17.83 -11.80
N ALA A 145 7.86 -17.20 -11.47
CA ALA A 145 7.72 -16.49 -10.21
C ALA A 145 7.82 -17.42 -8.98
N GLY A 146 7.47 -18.70 -9.15
CA GLY A 146 7.62 -19.73 -8.12
C GLY A 146 9.05 -19.92 -7.64
N GLU A 147 10.04 -19.70 -8.52
CA GLU A 147 11.48 -19.86 -8.24
C GLU A 147 12.13 -18.64 -7.58
N LEU A 148 11.41 -17.52 -7.48
CA LEU A 148 11.92 -16.30 -6.84
C LEU A 148 12.03 -16.47 -5.33
N SER A 149 12.99 -15.75 -4.71
CA SER A 149 13.04 -15.63 -3.25
C SER A 149 11.79 -14.96 -2.71
N HIS A 150 11.55 -15.05 -1.39
CA HIS A 150 10.42 -14.40 -0.76
C HIS A 150 10.42 -12.89 -1.02
N GLY A 151 11.55 -12.21 -0.84
CA GLY A 151 11.68 -10.78 -1.12
C GLY A 151 11.43 -10.42 -2.58
N GLN A 152 11.99 -11.23 -3.52
CA GLN A 152 11.75 -11.03 -4.95
C GLN A 152 10.28 -11.21 -5.36
N LYS A 153 9.55 -12.15 -4.75
CA LYS A 153 8.09 -12.28 -4.93
C LYS A 153 7.37 -11.02 -4.45
N GLN A 154 7.79 -10.45 -3.34
CA GLN A 154 7.25 -9.19 -2.82
C GLN A 154 7.49 -8.01 -3.78
N TRP A 155 8.69 -7.92 -4.38
CA TRP A 155 8.99 -6.90 -5.39
C TRP A 155 8.15 -7.08 -6.65
N LEU A 156 7.95 -8.32 -7.09
CA LEU A 156 7.07 -8.62 -8.22
C LEU A 156 5.62 -8.18 -7.93
N GLU A 157 5.10 -8.41 -6.73
CA GLU A 157 3.77 -7.93 -6.33
C GLU A 157 3.66 -6.41 -6.35
N ILE A 158 4.68 -5.71 -5.83
CA ILE A 158 4.73 -4.25 -5.92
C ILE A 158 4.75 -3.82 -7.40
N GLY A 159 5.55 -4.47 -8.24
CA GLY A 159 5.58 -4.23 -9.68
C GLY A 159 4.23 -4.42 -10.36
N MET A 160 3.52 -5.49 -10.01
CA MET A 160 2.16 -5.74 -10.52
C MET A 160 1.16 -4.65 -10.09
N LEU A 161 1.31 -4.10 -8.89
CA LEU A 161 0.51 -2.96 -8.45
C LEU A 161 0.91 -1.68 -9.20
N LEU A 162 2.20 -1.42 -9.38
CA LEU A 162 2.71 -0.28 -10.13
C LEU A 162 2.25 -0.31 -11.60
N ALA A 163 2.13 -1.51 -12.19
CA ALA A 163 1.59 -1.73 -13.53
C ALA A 163 0.15 -1.22 -13.71
N GLN A 164 -0.62 -1.12 -12.63
CA GLN A 164 -1.98 -0.58 -12.62
C GLN A 164 -2.01 0.95 -12.49
N GLU A 165 -0.86 1.60 -12.38
CA GLU A 165 -0.70 3.06 -12.25
C GLU A 165 -1.55 3.65 -11.11
N PRO A 166 -1.42 3.16 -9.87
CA PRO A 166 -2.19 3.69 -8.76
C PRO A 166 -1.75 5.12 -8.43
N ARG A 167 -2.69 5.94 -7.96
CA ARG A 167 -2.43 7.25 -7.35
C ARG A 167 -2.09 7.13 -5.86
N LEU A 168 -2.61 6.10 -5.21
CA LEU A 168 -2.30 5.72 -3.83
C LEU A 168 -1.93 4.24 -3.79
N LEU A 169 -0.76 3.93 -3.23
CA LEU A 169 -0.28 2.58 -2.97
C LEU A 169 -0.34 2.30 -1.47
N LEU A 170 -1.08 1.28 -1.10
CA LEU A 170 -1.16 0.76 0.27
C LEU A 170 -0.33 -0.51 0.37
N VAL A 171 0.67 -0.52 1.25
CA VAL A 171 1.59 -1.65 1.42
C VAL A 171 1.58 -2.09 2.88
N ASP A 172 1.20 -3.34 3.10
CA ASP A 172 1.09 -3.94 4.44
C ASP A 172 2.30 -4.83 4.70
N GLU A 173 3.08 -4.49 5.73
CA GLU A 173 4.28 -5.19 6.21
C GLU A 173 5.23 -5.63 5.07
N PRO A 174 5.71 -4.68 4.23
CA PRO A 174 6.55 -5.02 3.07
C PRO A 174 7.89 -5.65 3.44
N ALA A 175 8.38 -5.45 4.65
CA ALA A 175 9.67 -5.93 5.11
C ALA A 175 9.62 -7.32 5.76
N ALA A 176 8.43 -7.90 5.99
CA ALA A 176 8.28 -9.15 6.72
C ALA A 176 9.03 -10.31 6.05
N GLY A 177 9.90 -10.97 6.81
CA GLY A 177 10.66 -12.15 6.37
C GLY A 177 11.79 -11.86 5.36
N MET A 178 12.17 -10.61 5.17
CA MET A 178 13.25 -10.19 4.27
C MET A 178 14.61 -10.14 4.97
N THR A 179 15.66 -10.32 4.18
CA THR A 179 17.03 -10.02 4.59
C THR A 179 17.28 -8.50 4.62
N LEU A 180 18.37 -8.06 5.26
CA LEU A 180 18.73 -6.64 5.32
C LEU A 180 18.90 -6.01 3.93
N ALA A 181 19.50 -6.71 2.99
CA ALA A 181 19.67 -6.23 1.62
C ALA A 181 18.32 -6.09 0.89
N GLU A 182 17.40 -7.02 1.13
CA GLU A 182 16.04 -6.94 0.57
C GLU A 182 15.24 -5.77 1.21
N HIS A 183 15.44 -5.48 2.51
CA HIS A 183 14.88 -4.28 3.16
C HIS A 183 15.35 -2.99 2.48
N GLU A 184 16.65 -2.87 2.21
CA GLU A 184 17.22 -1.69 1.54
C GLU A 184 16.59 -1.49 0.17
N HIS A 185 16.56 -2.54 -0.64
CA HIS A 185 15.97 -2.47 -1.98
C HIS A 185 14.46 -2.12 -1.92
N THR A 186 13.71 -2.75 -1.02
CA THR A 186 12.26 -2.47 -0.85
C THR A 186 12.03 -1.02 -0.44
N THR A 187 12.85 -0.49 0.46
CA THR A 187 12.76 0.91 0.88
C THR A 187 13.01 1.86 -0.29
N ASP A 188 14.06 1.60 -1.09
CA ASP A 188 14.40 2.43 -2.25
C ASP A 188 13.29 2.38 -3.32
N LEU A 189 12.72 1.20 -3.56
CA LEU A 189 11.59 1.00 -4.47
C LEU A 189 10.37 1.83 -4.02
N LEU A 190 10.02 1.78 -2.73
CA LEU A 190 8.89 2.55 -2.20
C LEU A 190 9.14 4.07 -2.21
N LYS A 191 10.38 4.51 -1.95
CA LYS A 191 10.79 5.92 -2.11
C LYS A 191 10.68 6.38 -3.56
N LEU A 192 11.11 5.54 -4.50
CA LEU A 192 10.99 5.84 -5.92
C LEU A 192 9.52 5.98 -6.32
N ALA A 193 8.67 5.03 -5.90
CA ALA A 193 7.24 5.06 -6.13
C ALA A 193 6.60 6.35 -5.54
N ALA A 194 7.04 6.78 -4.35
CA ALA A 194 6.51 7.96 -3.67
C ALA A 194 6.82 9.29 -4.37
N ARG A 195 7.74 9.33 -5.34
CA ARG A 195 8.02 10.54 -6.12
C ARG A 195 6.85 10.97 -7.01
N THR A 196 5.98 10.06 -7.39
CA THR A 196 4.88 10.31 -8.34
C THR A 196 3.52 9.95 -7.82
N ARG A 197 3.42 9.24 -6.67
CA ARG A 197 2.16 8.76 -6.09
C ARG A 197 2.22 8.79 -4.58
N ALA A 198 1.06 8.84 -3.92
CA ALA A 198 1.02 8.64 -2.47
C ALA A 198 1.34 7.17 -2.13
N VAL A 199 2.10 6.96 -1.06
CA VAL A 199 2.45 5.62 -0.58
C VAL A 199 2.19 5.56 0.92
N ILE A 200 1.30 4.69 1.35
CA ILE A 200 1.08 4.37 2.77
C ILE A 200 1.69 3.02 3.05
N VAL A 201 2.61 2.98 3.99
CA VAL A 201 3.25 1.75 4.48
C VAL A 201 2.79 1.50 5.90
N VAL A 202 2.19 0.34 6.14
CA VAL A 202 1.90 -0.16 7.49
C VAL A 202 3.07 -1.05 7.89
N GLU A 203 3.76 -0.69 8.96
CA GLU A 203 4.96 -1.41 9.43
C GLU A 203 5.08 -1.39 10.94
N HIS A 204 5.80 -2.37 11.45
CA HIS A 204 6.19 -2.46 12.87
C HIS A 204 7.72 -2.47 13.05
N ASP A 205 8.49 -2.64 11.97
CA ASP A 205 9.95 -2.53 11.96
C ASP A 205 10.37 -1.05 11.92
N MET A 206 10.86 -0.56 13.05
CA MET A 206 11.30 0.84 13.20
C MET A 206 12.53 1.17 12.36
N GLU A 207 13.38 0.19 12.06
CA GLU A 207 14.56 0.41 11.20
C GLU A 207 14.13 0.61 9.75
N PHE A 208 13.15 -0.17 9.27
CA PHE A 208 12.55 0.03 7.97
C PHE A 208 11.88 1.41 7.85
N VAL A 209 11.09 1.79 8.86
CA VAL A 209 10.43 3.11 8.90
C VAL A 209 11.46 4.24 8.94
N ARG A 210 12.56 4.09 9.69
CA ARG A 210 13.66 5.05 9.73
C ARG A 210 14.31 5.22 8.37
N ARG A 211 14.58 4.12 7.66
CA ARG A 211 15.14 4.13 6.31
C ARG A 211 14.19 4.75 5.29
N LEU A 212 12.88 4.54 5.44
CA LEU A 212 11.86 5.14 4.55
C LEU A 212 11.87 6.68 4.64
N ASP A 213 12.28 7.23 5.78
CA ASP A 213 12.46 8.68 6.03
C ASP A 213 11.23 9.51 5.64
N CYS A 214 10.11 9.18 6.23
CA CYS A 214 8.82 9.79 5.92
C CYS A 214 8.08 10.24 7.18
N ARG A 215 6.96 10.94 7.00
CA ARG A 215 6.05 11.28 8.08
C ARG A 215 5.39 10.00 8.61
N VAL A 216 5.28 9.89 9.92
CA VAL A 216 4.77 8.72 10.65
C VAL A 216 3.49 9.10 11.37
N THR A 217 2.47 8.26 11.26
CA THR A 217 1.24 8.32 12.06
C THR A 217 1.23 7.11 12.98
N VAL A 218 1.12 7.34 14.27
CA VAL A 218 1.00 6.29 15.29
C VAL A 218 -0.46 6.04 15.57
N LEU A 219 -0.94 4.82 15.33
CA LEU A 219 -2.27 4.38 15.71
C LEU A 219 -2.26 3.64 17.05
N HIS A 220 -3.24 3.93 17.89
CA HIS A 220 -3.52 3.21 19.12
C HIS A 220 -5.02 3.18 19.38
N GLU A 221 -5.56 2.00 19.71
CA GLU A 221 -7.01 1.80 19.98
C GLU A 221 -7.92 2.45 18.92
N GLY A 222 -7.54 2.31 17.66
CA GLY A 222 -8.31 2.82 16.53
C GLY A 222 -8.24 4.33 16.29
N SER A 223 -7.42 5.07 17.03
CA SER A 223 -7.26 6.53 16.92
C SER A 223 -5.82 6.91 16.56
N ALA A 224 -5.62 8.09 15.96
CA ALA A 224 -4.28 8.65 15.75
C ALA A 224 -3.76 9.24 17.08
N LEU A 225 -2.73 8.62 17.63
CA LEU A 225 -2.11 9.03 18.90
C LEU A 225 -1.10 10.17 18.72
N ALA A 226 -0.27 10.07 17.68
CA ALA A 226 0.76 11.05 17.36
C ALA A 226 1.08 11.03 15.88
N GLU A 227 1.55 12.17 15.36
CA GLU A 227 1.95 12.29 13.96
C GLU A 227 3.14 13.24 13.83
N GLY A 228 4.14 12.87 13.02
CA GLY A 228 5.34 13.67 12.79
C GLY A 228 6.48 12.87 12.18
N SER A 229 7.73 13.35 12.33
CA SER A 229 8.91 12.54 11.99
C SER A 229 9.04 11.34 12.94
N LEU A 230 9.75 10.30 12.54
CA LEU A 230 9.98 9.14 13.40
C LEU A 230 10.63 9.56 14.74
N ASP A 231 11.60 10.48 14.68
CA ASP A 231 12.28 10.98 15.89
C ASP A 231 11.35 11.79 16.81
N PHE A 232 10.35 12.46 16.26
CA PHE A 232 9.34 13.16 17.04
C PHE A 232 8.40 12.17 17.74
N VAL A 233 7.84 11.21 17.02
CA VAL A 233 6.87 10.27 17.58
C VAL A 233 7.51 9.30 18.58
N THR A 234 8.76 8.89 18.38
CA THR A 234 9.48 8.00 19.30
C THR A 234 9.88 8.69 20.63
N LYS A 235 9.90 10.03 20.69
CA LYS A 235 10.12 10.80 21.91
C LYS A 235 8.83 11.18 22.62
N ASN A 236 7.68 10.96 22.02
CA ASN A 236 6.39 11.25 22.64
C ASN A 236 6.12 10.27 23.79
N GLN A 237 5.87 10.79 25.01
CA GLN A 237 5.67 9.97 26.20
C GLN A 237 4.49 9.00 26.04
N GLN A 238 3.37 9.43 25.45
CA GLN A 238 2.21 8.57 25.23
C GLN A 238 2.53 7.41 24.29
N VAL A 239 3.33 7.65 23.23
CA VAL A 239 3.78 6.60 22.33
C VAL A 239 4.69 5.60 23.06
N ILE A 240 5.63 6.09 23.87
CA ILE A 240 6.51 5.24 24.68
C ILE A 240 5.68 4.36 25.62
N ASP A 241 4.72 4.93 26.32
CA ASP A 241 3.88 4.22 27.30
C ASP A 241 3.06 3.10 26.61
N VAL A 242 2.51 3.38 25.44
CA VAL A 242 1.79 2.39 24.61
C VAL A 242 2.67 1.21 24.17
N TYR A 243 3.91 1.49 23.74
CA TYR A 243 4.83 0.43 23.31
C TYR A 243 5.45 -0.34 24.47
N LEU A 244 5.55 0.25 25.67
CA LEU A 244 6.02 -0.40 26.90
C LEU A 244 4.89 -1.10 27.67
N GLY A 245 3.62 -0.98 27.25
CA GLY A 245 2.47 -1.56 27.92
C GLY A 245 2.18 -0.94 29.29
N ARG A 246 2.38 0.37 29.43
CA ARG A 246 2.12 1.16 30.65
C ARG A 246 0.86 1.98 30.52
#